data_367dfc5afdc18c3e5cf18dbf2a344359
#
_entry.id   367dfc5afdc18c3e5cf18dbf2a344359
#
_cell.length_a   1.000
_cell.length_b   1.000
_cell.length_c   1.000
_cell.angle_alpha   90.00
_cell.angle_beta   90.00
_cell.angle_gamma   90.00
#
_symmetry.space_group_name_H-M   'P 1'
#
loop_
_entity.id
_entity.type
_entity.pdbx_description
1 polymer ?
#
loop_
_entity_poly.entity_id
_entity_poly.type
_entity_poly.pdbx_seq_one_letter_code
_entity_poly.pdbx_strand_id
1 'polypeptide(L)'
;NLNACNRFTGQMILWSMKKETDIRRGRHCVFLMHVHQVFVTKYRRQIFDHDATEKLRTYFSNVCADFEAELVEMDGEPDHVHLLINYPPKLAISSLVNSLKGVSGRLLRRDRPDIAVRYYYKGVLWSPGYFASSCGGAPISVIRQYIEQQQTPGQVENRALYLRRIAGSPLPPGRCG
;
A
#
# COMPACT_ATOMS: atom_id res chain seq x y z
N ASN A 1 9.68 9.41 -16.41
CA ASN A 1 8.96 10.12 -15.33
C ASN A 1 9.53 9.75 -13.96
N LEU A 2 10.80 10.14 -13.75
CA LEU A 2 11.54 9.94 -12.49
C LEU A 2 11.11 10.91 -11.37
N ASN A 3 10.28 11.92 -11.69
CA ASN A 3 10.00 13.03 -10.80
C ASN A 3 8.93 12.75 -9.71
N ALA A 4 7.98 11.85 -9.93
CA ALA A 4 6.89 11.60 -8.97
C ALA A 4 7.41 10.84 -7.73
N CYS A 5 8.26 9.83 -7.94
CA CYS A 5 8.81 9.03 -6.84
C CYS A 5 9.84 9.82 -5.99
N ASN A 6 10.57 10.74 -6.61
CA ASN A 6 11.53 11.62 -5.92
C ASN A 6 10.81 12.69 -5.07
N ARG A 7 9.63 13.15 -5.51
CA ARG A 7 8.84 14.15 -4.77
C ARG A 7 8.32 13.57 -3.46
N PHE A 8 7.80 12.34 -3.47
CA PHE A 8 7.27 11.68 -2.28
C PHE A 8 8.37 11.41 -1.23
N THR A 9 9.55 10.96 -1.67
CA THR A 9 10.68 10.70 -0.75
C THR A 9 11.29 11.98 -0.19
N GLY A 10 11.42 13.01 -1.02
CA GLY A 10 11.90 14.33 -0.59
C GLY A 10 10.91 15.00 0.37
N GLN A 11 9.62 14.83 0.13
CA GLN A 11 8.54 15.36 0.96
C GLN A 11 8.42 14.61 2.29
N MET A 12 8.64 13.29 2.31
CA MET A 12 8.72 12.50 3.54
C MET A 12 9.91 12.89 4.42
N ILE A 13 11.08 13.16 3.84
CA ILE A 13 12.27 13.60 4.58
C ILE A 13 12.04 15.01 5.15
N LEU A 14 11.49 15.93 4.36
CA LEU A 14 11.14 17.29 4.80
C LEU A 14 10.00 17.27 5.83
N TRP A 15 9.06 16.34 5.71
CA TRP A 15 7.94 16.21 6.64
C TRP A 15 8.41 15.67 8.01
N SER A 16 9.32 14.72 8.04
CA SER A 16 9.97 14.24 9.27
C SER A 16 10.66 15.38 10.05
N MET A 17 11.13 16.40 9.34
CA MET A 17 11.76 17.57 9.98
C MET A 17 10.75 18.68 10.38
N LYS A 18 9.52 18.67 9.83
CA LYS A 18 8.57 19.77 10.04
C LYS A 18 7.54 19.58 11.16
N LYS A 19 7.36 18.35 11.70
CA LYS A 19 6.30 18.08 12.69
C LYS A 19 6.80 17.32 13.92
N GLU A 20 7.68 17.93 14.66
CA GLU A 20 7.99 17.50 16.05
C GLU A 20 6.78 17.65 17.01
N THR A 21 5.64 18.20 16.51
CA THR A 21 4.48 18.57 17.33
C THR A 21 3.29 17.62 17.26
N ASP A 22 3.30 16.59 16.39
CA ASP A 22 2.18 15.65 16.22
C ASP A 22 2.26 14.42 17.14
N ILE A 23 2.89 14.57 18.30
CA ILE A 23 2.90 13.52 19.32
C ILE A 23 1.48 13.33 19.85
N ARG A 24 0.92 12.15 19.63
CA ARG A 24 -0.39 11.76 20.12
C ARG A 24 -0.31 11.20 21.54
N ARG A 25 -1.36 11.41 22.31
CA ARG A 25 -1.47 10.95 23.69
C ARG A 25 -2.64 10.01 23.84
N GLY A 26 -2.39 8.81 24.35
CA GLY A 26 -3.40 7.89 24.86
C GLY A 26 -3.51 7.98 26.38
N ARG A 27 -4.37 7.14 26.97
CA ARG A 27 -4.63 7.14 28.41
C ARG A 27 -3.36 6.93 29.26
N HIS A 28 -2.46 6.09 28.80
CA HIS A 28 -1.21 5.73 29.51
C HIS A 28 0.00 5.69 28.59
N CYS A 29 -0.08 6.28 27.40
CA CYS A 29 1.03 6.27 26.45
C CYS A 29 1.11 7.58 25.65
N VAL A 30 2.31 7.87 25.23
CA VAL A 30 2.62 8.93 24.27
C VAL A 30 3.25 8.25 23.06
N PHE A 31 2.79 8.55 21.86
CA PHE A 31 3.23 7.85 20.66
C PHE A 31 3.28 8.75 19.43
N LEU A 32 4.17 8.39 18.53
CA LEU A 32 4.30 8.96 17.19
C LEU A 32 4.59 7.80 16.24
N MET A 33 3.54 7.15 15.81
CA MET A 33 3.65 5.95 14.98
C MET A 33 3.06 6.21 13.61
N HIS A 34 3.90 6.14 12.61
CA HIS A 34 3.52 6.28 11.20
C HIS A 34 3.85 5.01 10.44
N VAL A 35 2.99 4.68 9.51
CA VAL A 35 3.21 3.61 8.54
C VAL A 35 3.02 4.16 7.13
N HIS A 36 3.97 3.87 6.26
CA HIS A 36 3.85 4.05 4.83
C HIS A 36 3.33 2.76 4.22
N GLN A 37 2.20 2.82 3.55
CA GLN A 37 1.58 1.68 2.89
C GLN A 37 1.49 1.91 1.39
N VAL A 38 1.62 0.82 0.62
CA VAL A 38 1.40 0.84 -0.83
C VAL A 38 0.38 -0.24 -1.19
N PHE A 39 -0.68 0.18 -1.86
CA PHE A 39 -1.68 -0.71 -2.44
C PHE A 39 -1.63 -0.64 -3.94
N VAL A 40 -1.55 -1.80 -4.58
CA VAL A 40 -1.47 -1.93 -6.03
C VAL A 40 -2.77 -2.53 -6.55
N THR A 41 -3.28 -2.04 -7.67
CA THR A 41 -4.45 -2.62 -8.34
C THR A 41 -4.18 -4.03 -8.81
N LYS A 42 -5.23 -4.85 -8.91
CA LYS A 42 -5.12 -6.21 -9.43
C LYS A 42 -4.55 -6.20 -10.85
N TYR A 43 -3.43 -6.89 -11.04
CA TYR A 43 -2.67 -6.94 -12.31
C TYR A 43 -2.12 -5.60 -12.81
N ARG A 44 -1.89 -4.65 -11.89
CA ARG A 44 -1.38 -3.30 -12.21
C ARG A 44 -2.18 -2.59 -13.31
N ARG A 45 -3.49 -2.76 -13.31
CA ARG A 45 -4.34 -2.06 -14.25
C ARG A 45 -4.39 -0.59 -13.91
N GLN A 46 -4.20 0.25 -14.91
CA GLN A 46 -4.27 1.70 -14.78
C GLN A 46 -5.75 2.12 -14.70
N ILE A 47 -6.25 2.24 -13.48
CA ILE A 47 -7.67 2.42 -13.19
C ILE A 47 -7.97 3.82 -12.68
N PHE A 48 -7.03 4.41 -11.92
CA PHE A 48 -7.28 5.63 -11.19
C PHE A 48 -7.06 6.85 -12.04
N ASP A 49 -8.13 7.60 -12.25
CA ASP A 49 -8.13 8.97 -12.67
C ASP A 49 -8.18 9.91 -11.44
N HIS A 50 -8.15 11.20 -11.67
CA HIS A 50 -8.20 12.20 -10.61
C HIS A 50 -9.43 12.06 -9.71
N ASP A 51 -10.62 11.86 -10.29
CA ASP A 51 -11.87 11.69 -9.52
C ASP A 51 -11.86 10.41 -8.66
N ALA A 52 -11.38 9.30 -9.21
CA ALA A 52 -11.23 8.06 -8.45
C ALA A 52 -10.24 8.20 -7.29
N THR A 53 -9.15 8.92 -7.50
CA THR A 53 -8.13 9.19 -6.46
C THR A 53 -8.70 10.04 -5.33
N GLU A 54 -9.47 11.08 -5.63
CA GLU A 54 -10.11 11.92 -4.59
C GLU A 54 -11.19 11.16 -3.81
N LYS A 55 -11.97 10.31 -4.49
CA LYS A 55 -12.91 9.40 -3.81
C LYS A 55 -12.19 8.42 -2.89
N LEU A 56 -11.10 7.82 -3.35
CA LEU A 56 -10.27 6.92 -2.54
C LEU A 56 -9.70 7.64 -1.32
N ARG A 57 -9.25 8.88 -1.46
CA ARG A 57 -8.77 9.70 -0.33
C ARG A 57 -9.85 9.84 0.74
N THR A 58 -11.07 10.16 0.33
CA THR A 58 -12.22 10.27 1.24
C THR A 58 -12.53 8.94 1.94
N TYR A 59 -12.55 7.83 1.19
CA TYR A 59 -12.83 6.52 1.76
C TYR A 59 -11.75 6.07 2.76
N PHE A 60 -10.49 6.26 2.43
CA PHE A 60 -9.38 5.93 3.32
C PHE A 60 -9.37 6.80 4.57
N SER A 61 -9.66 8.09 4.44
CA SER A 61 -9.75 9.00 5.59
C SER A 61 -10.86 8.55 6.57
N ASN A 62 -12.03 8.20 6.06
CA ASN A 62 -13.14 7.72 6.88
C ASN A 62 -12.80 6.39 7.58
N VAL A 63 -12.22 5.43 6.86
CA VAL A 63 -11.81 4.16 7.46
C VAL A 63 -10.72 4.37 8.52
N CYS A 64 -9.74 5.25 8.26
CA CYS A 64 -8.72 5.57 9.26
C CYS A 64 -9.37 6.13 10.54
N ALA A 65 -10.33 7.04 10.40
CA ALA A 65 -11.04 7.62 11.55
C ALA A 65 -11.77 6.55 12.40
N ASP A 66 -12.39 5.55 11.78
CA ASP A 66 -13.03 4.41 12.46
C ASP A 66 -12.03 3.60 13.31
N PHE A 67 -10.77 3.59 12.94
CA PHE A 67 -9.68 2.92 13.66
C PHE A 67 -8.87 3.85 14.59
N GLU A 68 -9.37 5.05 14.86
CA GLU A 68 -8.63 6.08 15.62
C GLU A 68 -7.27 6.40 15.00
N ALA A 69 -7.12 6.14 13.71
CA ALA A 69 -5.95 6.48 12.91
C ALA A 69 -6.20 7.75 12.10
N GLU A 70 -5.17 8.30 11.51
CA GLU A 70 -5.24 9.51 10.69
C GLU A 70 -4.53 9.28 9.36
N LEU A 71 -5.21 9.53 8.25
CA LEU A 71 -4.57 9.59 6.94
C LEU A 71 -3.86 10.95 6.81
N VAL A 72 -2.54 10.94 6.96
CA VAL A 72 -1.72 12.15 6.93
C VAL A 72 -1.49 12.63 5.50
N GLU A 73 -1.16 11.69 4.62
CA GLU A 73 -0.87 11.98 3.22
C GLU A 73 -1.27 10.80 2.34
N MET A 74 -1.71 11.10 1.14
CA MET A 74 -1.97 10.14 0.10
C MET A 74 -1.47 10.68 -1.24
N ASP A 75 -0.74 9.84 -1.96
CA ASP A 75 -0.39 10.07 -3.36
C ASP A 75 -0.91 8.89 -4.20
N GLY A 76 -1.44 9.19 -5.38
CA GLY A 76 -2.05 8.20 -6.27
C GLY A 76 -1.45 8.23 -7.65
N GLU A 77 -1.00 7.07 -8.09
CA GLU A 77 -0.65 6.76 -9.48
C GLU A 77 -1.81 5.98 -10.13
N PRO A 78 -1.88 5.88 -11.45
CA PRO A 78 -2.98 5.20 -12.12
C PRO A 78 -3.20 3.74 -11.70
N ASP A 79 -2.19 3.05 -11.20
CA ASP A 79 -2.22 1.63 -10.84
C ASP A 79 -1.88 1.31 -9.38
N HIS A 80 -1.53 2.32 -8.57
CA HIS A 80 -1.25 2.12 -7.16
C HIS A 80 -1.45 3.41 -6.36
N VAL A 81 -1.51 3.28 -5.04
CA VAL A 81 -1.58 4.41 -4.11
C VAL A 81 -0.57 4.24 -2.99
N HIS A 82 -0.02 5.35 -2.57
CA HIS A 82 0.82 5.50 -1.39
C HIS A 82 0.01 6.17 -0.29
N LEU A 83 0.06 5.62 0.91
CA LEU A 83 -0.64 6.15 2.08
C LEU A 83 0.36 6.34 3.22
N LEU A 84 0.35 7.51 3.83
CA LEU A 84 1.02 7.77 5.08
C LEU A 84 -0.03 7.88 6.18
N ILE A 85 0.01 6.97 7.13
CA ILE A 85 -1.01 6.84 8.17
C ILE A 85 -0.36 6.94 9.55
N ASN A 86 -0.89 7.84 10.39
CA ASN A 86 -0.59 7.91 11.81
C ASN A 86 -1.58 7.02 12.57
N TYR A 87 -1.10 6.07 13.36
CA TYR A 87 -1.93 5.06 13.98
C TYR A 87 -1.60 4.83 15.47
N PRO A 88 -2.60 4.43 16.29
CA PRO A 88 -2.38 4.15 17.70
C PRO A 88 -1.69 2.79 17.92
N PRO A 89 -0.91 2.62 19.01
CA PRO A 89 -0.15 1.39 19.28
C PRO A 89 -1.00 0.11 19.38
N LYS A 90 -2.27 0.26 19.75
CA LYS A 90 -3.22 -0.86 19.88
C LYS A 90 -3.70 -1.43 18.53
N LEU A 91 -3.43 -0.74 17.43
CA LEU A 91 -3.97 -1.09 16.12
C LEU A 91 -3.07 -2.09 15.40
N ALA A 92 -3.65 -3.22 15.00
CA ALA A 92 -2.99 -4.15 14.10
C ALA A 92 -3.07 -3.62 12.65
N ILE A 93 -1.92 -3.42 12.02
CA ILE A 93 -1.82 -2.92 10.64
C ILE A 93 -2.58 -3.81 9.65
N SER A 94 -2.54 -5.12 9.83
CA SER A 94 -3.27 -6.06 8.96
C SER A 94 -4.79 -5.85 9.00
N SER A 95 -5.35 -5.54 10.18
CA SER A 95 -6.78 -5.23 10.31
C SER A 95 -7.14 -3.94 9.60
N LEU A 96 -6.32 -2.90 9.76
CA LEU A 96 -6.48 -1.64 9.05
C LEU A 96 -6.43 -1.84 7.53
N VAL A 97 -5.42 -2.56 7.03
CA VAL A 97 -5.27 -2.84 5.59
C VAL A 97 -6.46 -3.58 5.01
N ASN A 98 -6.96 -4.60 5.71
CA ASN A 98 -8.13 -5.35 5.28
C ASN A 98 -9.36 -4.45 5.14
N SER A 99 -9.59 -3.57 6.11
CA SER A 99 -10.68 -2.60 6.07
C SER A 99 -10.49 -1.56 4.97
N LEU A 100 -9.30 -0.97 4.84
CA LEU A 100 -8.99 0.00 3.79
C LEU A 100 -9.27 -0.58 2.40
N LYS A 101 -8.74 -1.77 2.11
CA LYS A 101 -8.95 -2.43 0.80
C LYS A 101 -10.40 -2.86 0.58
N GLY A 102 -11.03 -3.45 1.59
CA GLY A 102 -12.39 -3.95 1.49
C GLY A 102 -13.42 -2.84 1.28
N VAL A 103 -13.34 -1.79 2.09
CA VAL A 103 -14.27 -0.66 2.02
C VAL A 103 -14.05 0.14 0.74
N SER A 104 -12.81 0.52 0.43
CA SER A 104 -12.50 1.32 -0.76
C SER A 104 -12.88 0.60 -2.06
N GLY A 105 -12.58 -0.71 -2.16
CA GLY A 105 -12.95 -1.49 -3.33
C GLY A 105 -14.46 -1.58 -3.54
N ARG A 106 -15.23 -1.74 -2.45
CA ARG A 106 -16.70 -1.79 -2.50
C ARG A 106 -17.31 -0.44 -2.85
N LEU A 107 -16.85 0.64 -2.21
CA LEU A 107 -17.38 1.99 -2.43
C LEU A 107 -17.03 2.51 -3.82
N LEU A 108 -15.80 2.32 -4.28
CA LEU A 108 -15.40 2.74 -5.62
C LEU A 108 -16.21 1.99 -6.69
N ARG A 109 -16.48 0.70 -6.51
CA ARG A 109 -17.32 -0.07 -7.42
C ARG A 109 -18.75 0.46 -7.48
N ARG A 110 -19.31 0.93 -6.36
CA ARG A 110 -20.63 1.54 -6.28
C ARG A 110 -20.68 2.90 -6.97
N ASP A 111 -19.69 3.74 -6.69
CA ASP A 111 -19.68 5.15 -7.05
C ASP A 111 -19.08 5.39 -8.46
N ARG A 112 -18.33 4.41 -8.99
CA ARG A 112 -17.73 4.41 -10.33
C ARG A 112 -17.99 3.08 -11.06
N PRO A 113 -19.23 2.83 -11.46
CA PRO A 113 -19.58 1.60 -12.19
C PRO A 113 -18.84 1.46 -13.53
N ASP A 114 -18.44 2.57 -14.15
CA ASP A 114 -17.60 2.60 -15.35
C ASP A 114 -16.24 1.91 -15.12
N ILE A 115 -15.59 2.18 -14.00
CA ILE A 115 -14.36 1.52 -13.57
C ILE A 115 -14.65 0.04 -13.25
N ALA A 116 -15.73 -0.23 -12.53
CA ALA A 116 -16.07 -1.58 -12.09
C ALA A 116 -16.25 -2.55 -13.27
N VAL A 117 -16.96 -2.15 -14.30
CA VAL A 117 -17.22 -2.98 -15.50
C VAL A 117 -15.93 -3.25 -16.27
N ARG A 118 -15.04 -2.25 -16.41
CA ARG A 118 -13.84 -2.36 -17.25
C ARG A 118 -12.69 -3.10 -16.57
N TYR A 119 -12.54 -2.94 -15.26
CA TYR A 119 -11.27 -3.21 -14.58
C TYR A 119 -11.35 -4.17 -13.40
N TYR A 120 -12.52 -4.38 -12.79
CA TYR A 120 -12.64 -5.32 -11.69
C TYR A 120 -12.64 -6.76 -12.18
N TYR A 121 -11.49 -7.41 -12.11
CA TYR A 121 -11.43 -8.84 -12.38
C TYR A 121 -12.04 -9.63 -11.21
N LYS A 122 -13.12 -10.37 -11.51
CA LYS A 122 -13.89 -11.14 -10.50
C LYS A 122 -14.32 -10.28 -9.29
N GLY A 123 -14.62 -9.01 -9.52
CA GLY A 123 -15.08 -8.10 -8.46
C GLY A 123 -14.00 -7.60 -7.52
N VAL A 124 -12.71 -7.79 -7.84
CA VAL A 124 -11.58 -7.40 -6.98
C VAL A 124 -10.82 -6.22 -7.58
N LEU A 125 -10.71 -5.14 -6.82
CA LEU A 125 -9.93 -3.95 -7.18
C LEU A 125 -8.43 -4.14 -6.89
N TRP A 126 -8.12 -4.52 -5.66
CA TRP A 126 -6.76 -4.54 -5.15
C TRP A 126 -6.07 -5.89 -5.34
N SER A 127 -4.77 -5.85 -5.55
CA SER A 127 -3.91 -7.03 -5.38
C SER A 127 -4.02 -7.57 -3.94
N PRO A 128 -3.93 -8.88 -3.70
CA PRO A 128 -4.03 -9.44 -2.35
C PRO A 128 -2.89 -8.98 -1.42
N GLY A 129 -1.69 -8.76 -1.97
CA GLY A 129 -0.54 -8.26 -1.22
C GLY A 129 -0.63 -6.76 -0.92
N TYR A 130 0.18 -6.30 0.02
CA TYR A 130 0.42 -4.89 0.31
C TYR A 130 1.85 -4.71 0.80
N PHE A 131 2.37 -3.51 0.68
CA PHE A 131 3.63 -3.12 1.29
C PHE A 131 3.33 -2.22 2.50
N ALA A 132 4.06 -2.42 3.58
CA ALA A 132 4.02 -1.55 4.75
C ALA A 132 5.42 -1.39 5.34
N SER A 133 5.81 -0.16 5.62
CA SER A 133 7.05 0.15 6.34
C SER A 133 6.84 1.26 7.35
N SER A 134 7.63 1.27 8.41
CA SER A 134 7.66 2.40 9.34
C SER A 134 8.27 3.64 8.67
N CYS A 135 7.94 4.82 9.16
CA CYS A 135 8.57 6.05 8.69
C CYS A 135 10.06 6.08 9.01
N GLY A 136 10.87 6.40 8.03
CA GLY A 136 12.30 6.17 8.00
C GLY A 136 12.73 5.04 7.08
N GLY A 137 11.81 4.39 6.56
CA GLY A 137 11.43 3.30 5.79
C GLY A 137 12.30 2.70 4.72
N ALA A 138 11.66 1.84 3.94
CA ALA A 138 12.32 1.08 2.90
C ALA A 138 12.88 1.99 1.79
N PRO A 139 14.07 1.70 1.26
CA PRO A 139 14.61 2.36 0.08
C PRO A 139 13.61 2.32 -1.08
N ILE A 140 13.59 3.38 -1.89
CA ILE A 140 12.72 3.48 -3.09
C ILE A 140 12.86 2.26 -4.00
N SER A 141 14.06 1.68 -4.08
CA SER A 141 14.33 0.46 -4.84
C SER A 141 13.47 -0.72 -4.39
N VAL A 142 13.26 -0.89 -3.09
CA VAL A 142 12.43 -1.96 -2.52
C VAL A 142 10.96 -1.74 -2.86
N ILE A 143 10.48 -0.51 -2.77
CA ILE A 143 9.10 -0.15 -3.12
C ILE A 143 8.85 -0.38 -4.61
N ARG A 144 9.77 0.04 -5.48
CA ARG A 144 9.69 -0.22 -6.92
C ARG A 144 9.65 -1.72 -7.23
N GLN A 145 10.55 -2.48 -6.64
CA GLN A 145 10.59 -3.94 -6.82
C GLN A 145 9.26 -4.58 -6.41
N TYR A 146 8.67 -4.14 -5.29
CA TYR A 146 7.34 -4.62 -4.87
C TYR A 146 6.26 -4.30 -5.92
N ILE A 147 6.23 -3.05 -6.42
CA ILE A 147 5.24 -2.63 -7.41
C ILE A 147 5.42 -3.41 -8.73
N GLU A 148 6.65 -3.58 -9.19
CA GLU A 148 6.98 -4.32 -10.42
C GLU A 148 6.56 -5.79 -10.34
N GLN A 149 6.74 -6.43 -9.20
CA GLN A 149 6.35 -7.83 -8.98
C GLN A 149 4.84 -8.08 -9.06
N GLN A 150 4.01 -7.04 -8.99
CA GLN A 150 2.55 -7.17 -9.13
C GLN A 150 2.08 -7.19 -10.60
N GLN A 151 2.96 -7.04 -11.57
CA GLN A 151 2.59 -6.83 -12.99
C GLN A 151 2.04 -8.04 -13.73
N THR A 152 2.27 -9.29 -13.31
CA THR A 152 2.07 -10.43 -14.20
C THR A 152 1.01 -11.42 -13.72
N PRO A 153 0.01 -11.75 -14.54
CA PRO A 153 -1.02 -12.78 -14.24
C PRO A 153 -0.51 -14.23 -14.30
N GLY A 154 0.79 -14.47 -14.47
CA GLY A 154 1.34 -15.82 -14.69
C GLY A 154 2.44 -16.27 -13.72
N GLN A 155 2.85 -15.41 -12.77
CA GLN A 155 4.02 -15.72 -11.92
C GLN A 155 3.68 -16.24 -10.52
N VAL A 156 2.58 -16.95 -10.34
CA VAL A 156 2.31 -17.63 -9.06
C VAL A 156 3.35 -18.74 -8.80
N GLU A 157 3.96 -19.27 -9.85
CA GLU A 157 4.93 -20.34 -9.79
C GLU A 157 6.33 -19.89 -9.31
N ASN A 158 6.70 -18.64 -9.61
CA ASN A 158 8.01 -18.11 -9.21
C ASN A 158 8.10 -17.63 -7.76
N ARG A 159 6.98 -17.49 -7.04
CA ARG A 159 6.98 -17.08 -5.63
C ARG A 159 7.63 -18.16 -4.74
N ALA A 160 7.42 -19.41 -5.04
CA ALA A 160 8.04 -20.52 -4.31
C ALA A 160 9.56 -20.58 -4.55
N LEU A 161 10.01 -20.28 -5.77
CA LEU A 161 11.43 -20.22 -6.13
C LEU A 161 12.13 -19.01 -5.49
N TYR A 162 11.47 -17.85 -5.44
CA TYR A 162 11.99 -16.65 -4.82
C TYR A 162 12.14 -16.79 -3.30
N LEU A 163 11.14 -17.34 -2.63
CA LEU A 163 11.20 -17.62 -1.18
C LEU A 163 12.28 -18.65 -0.85
N ARG A 164 12.51 -19.66 -1.69
CA ARG A 164 13.62 -20.62 -1.55
C ARG A 164 14.99 -19.95 -1.71
N ARG A 165 15.11 -18.98 -2.61
CA ARG A 165 16.36 -18.24 -2.85
C ARG A 165 16.75 -17.34 -1.68
N ILE A 166 15.77 -16.70 -1.03
CA ILE A 166 15.98 -15.85 0.17
C ILE A 166 16.26 -16.73 1.40
N ALA A 167 15.66 -17.93 1.49
CA ALA A 167 15.82 -18.84 2.61
C ALA A 167 17.17 -19.59 2.62
N GLY A 168 18.06 -19.38 1.63
CA GLY A 168 19.40 -19.93 1.62
C GLY A 168 19.48 -21.46 1.55
N SER A 169 18.44 -22.16 1.09
CA SER A 169 18.46 -23.62 0.97
C SER A 169 19.24 -24.05 -0.28
N PRO A 170 20.24 -24.93 -0.16
CA PRO A 170 20.98 -25.43 -1.30
C PRO A 170 20.08 -26.29 -2.21
N LEU A 171 20.28 -26.14 -3.52
CA LEU A 171 19.60 -26.92 -4.55
C LEU A 171 19.88 -28.43 -4.31
N PRO A 172 18.89 -29.32 -4.46
CA PRO A 172 19.14 -30.74 -4.46
C PRO A 172 20.03 -31.10 -5.67
N PRO A 173 20.97 -32.04 -5.51
CA PRO A 173 21.85 -32.45 -6.61
C PRO A 173 21.02 -33.07 -7.74
N GLY A 174 21.27 -32.56 -8.96
CA GLY A 174 20.63 -33.06 -10.18
C GLY A 174 20.87 -34.57 -10.35
N ARG A 175 19.80 -35.33 -10.56
CA ARG A 175 19.92 -36.68 -11.05
C ARG A 175 20.39 -36.64 -12.50
N CYS A 176 21.63 -37.01 -12.72
CA CYS A 176 22.07 -37.49 -14.02
C CYS A 176 21.45 -38.89 -14.24
N GLY A 177 20.73 -39.02 -15.32
CA GLY A 177 20.22 -40.27 -15.83
C GLY A 177 19.75 -40.05 -17.26
#